data_1f21dd0ac519aacb64cf894def29537e
#
_entry.id   1f21dd0ac519aacb64cf894def29537e
#
_cell.length_a   1.000
_cell.length_b   1.000
_cell.length_c   1.000
_cell.angle_alpha   90.00
_cell.angle_beta   90.00
_cell.angle_gamma   90.00
#
_symmetry.space_group_name_H-M   'P 1'
#
loop_
_entity.id
_entity.type
_entity.pdbx_description
1 polymer ?
#
loop_
_entity_poly.entity_id
_entity_poly.type
_entity_poly.pdbx_seq_one_letter_code
_entity_poly.pdbx_strand_id
1 'polypeptide(L)'
;MAKENYVYVIGQLRKEAFVVKNKDTGRPTEGAMFLTTIRRGLYDAAGNFSPRWDKPLIRTKDPRLAKKMLEFEVNDIIEAKCCIVTHHVKKIVKCPHCETKQARESSLVYLTPVSLTLRNRPEGETAATSILMDPDVAEMSNIAHVIGRVCNEEGVKYTNDNAGHTKANYQIAVNRKFMVYGSTMDRLSTNEETQEDRADYPWVVSYGKVADDDKKQLVQGSLLYIDGYVHTQTYKQKTICDNEDCQMEFDYPCQAMQLTPYSNEYLEGCNLVESVRNLNDRVSDETMELDGE
;
A
#
# COMPACT_ATOMS: atom_id res chain seq x y z
N MET A 1 2.98 -17.01 13.93
CA MET A 1 3.62 -16.11 12.96
C MET A 1 3.24 -14.68 13.33
N ALA A 2 4.21 -13.78 13.43
CA ALA A 2 3.95 -12.37 13.67
C ALA A 2 3.10 -11.80 12.52
N LYS A 3 2.12 -10.95 12.89
CA LYS A 3 1.23 -10.31 11.92
C LYS A 3 1.39 -8.80 12.09
N GLU A 4 1.83 -8.14 11.06
CA GLU A 4 1.85 -6.68 10.99
C GLU A 4 1.28 -6.24 9.65
N ASN A 5 0.24 -5.45 9.70
CA ASN A 5 -0.39 -4.80 8.56
C ASN A 5 -0.93 -3.47 9.09
N TYR A 6 -0.05 -2.50 9.15
CA TYR A 6 -0.34 -1.22 9.74
C TYR A 6 0.12 -0.09 8.82
N VAL A 7 -0.78 0.81 8.53
CA VAL A 7 -0.50 2.04 7.78
C VAL A 7 -1.04 3.23 8.57
N TYR A 8 -0.19 4.19 8.79
CA TYR A 8 -0.52 5.44 9.43
C TYR A 8 -0.43 6.58 8.42
N VAL A 9 -1.51 7.33 8.29
CA VAL A 9 -1.61 8.43 7.35
C VAL A 9 -2.11 9.67 8.08
N ILE A 10 -1.35 10.77 7.96
CA ILE A 10 -1.85 12.12 8.20
C ILE A 10 -2.04 12.77 6.83
N GLY A 11 -3.25 13.25 6.53
CA GLY A 11 -3.52 13.80 5.21
C GLY A 11 -4.65 14.82 5.20
N GLN A 12 -4.64 15.65 4.17
CA GLN A 12 -5.67 16.64 3.89
C GLN A 12 -6.81 16.04 3.10
N LEU A 13 -8.03 16.27 3.52
CA LEU A 13 -9.24 15.95 2.76
C LEU A 13 -9.47 17.03 1.70
N ARG A 14 -9.16 16.72 0.44
CA ARG A 14 -9.31 17.68 -0.67
C ARG A 14 -10.69 17.72 -1.29
N LYS A 15 -11.49 16.69 -1.06
CA LYS A 15 -12.88 16.55 -1.55
C LYS A 15 -13.69 15.89 -0.46
N GLU A 16 -14.96 16.21 -0.40
CA GLU A 16 -15.91 15.57 0.52
C GLU A 16 -15.82 14.04 0.46
N ALA A 17 -16.00 13.40 1.61
CA ALA A 17 -16.06 11.95 1.69
C ALA A 17 -17.35 11.46 1.01
N PHE A 18 -17.22 10.38 0.26
CA PHE A 18 -18.37 9.68 -0.32
C PHE A 18 -18.92 8.67 0.71
N VAL A 19 -20.18 8.78 1.05
CA VAL A 19 -20.84 7.87 2.02
C VAL A 19 -22.10 7.28 1.43
N VAL A 20 -22.15 5.96 1.39
CA VAL A 20 -23.34 5.19 1.02
C VAL A 20 -24.25 5.09 2.26
N LYS A 21 -25.54 5.37 2.07
CA LYS A 21 -26.57 5.24 3.11
C LYS A 21 -27.54 4.13 2.74
N ASN A 22 -27.98 3.37 3.73
CA ASN A 22 -29.08 2.44 3.58
C ASN A 22 -30.34 3.21 3.18
N LYS A 23 -31.05 2.75 2.15
CA LYS A 23 -32.21 3.46 1.57
C LYS A 23 -33.40 3.55 2.54
N ASP A 24 -33.57 2.53 3.37
CA ASP A 24 -34.74 2.44 4.26
C ASP A 24 -34.50 3.16 5.59
N THR A 25 -33.26 3.09 6.10
CA THR A 25 -32.95 3.64 7.44
C THR A 25 -32.16 4.95 7.39
N GLY A 26 -31.67 5.35 6.22
CA GLY A 26 -30.81 6.53 6.06
C GLY A 26 -29.43 6.42 6.74
N ARG A 27 -29.14 5.28 7.37
CA ARG A 27 -27.87 5.08 8.11
C ARG A 27 -26.70 4.85 7.15
N PRO A 28 -25.53 5.43 7.42
CA PRO A 28 -24.30 5.14 6.68
C PRO A 28 -23.97 3.65 6.74
N THR A 29 -23.59 3.06 5.59
CA THR A 29 -23.20 1.65 5.48
C THR A 29 -21.78 1.48 4.97
N GLU A 30 -21.30 2.43 4.15
CA GLU A 30 -19.96 2.43 3.59
C GLU A 30 -19.49 3.87 3.44
N GLY A 31 -18.19 4.10 3.62
CA GLY A 31 -17.56 5.40 3.40
C GLY A 31 -16.26 5.27 2.66
N ALA A 32 -15.95 6.27 1.82
CA ALA A 32 -14.69 6.37 1.10
C ALA A 32 -14.24 7.83 1.00
N MET A 33 -12.95 8.08 1.15
CA MET A 33 -12.33 9.38 0.96
C MET A 33 -10.90 9.23 0.47
N PHE A 34 -10.39 10.26 -0.20
CA PHE A 34 -8.97 10.37 -0.56
C PHE A 34 -8.30 11.37 0.36
N LEU A 35 -7.22 10.95 1.00
CA LEU A 35 -6.38 11.85 1.77
C LEU A 35 -5.12 12.21 0.95
N THR A 36 -4.86 13.50 0.78
CA THR A 36 -3.58 13.95 0.23
C THR A 36 -2.58 13.99 1.36
N THR A 37 -1.59 13.12 1.31
CA THR A 37 -0.53 12.96 2.33
C THR A 37 0.83 13.25 1.72
N ILE A 38 1.82 13.54 2.56
CA ILE A 38 3.19 13.79 2.16
C ILE A 38 4.09 12.64 2.61
N ARG A 39 5.13 12.35 1.84
CA ARG A 39 6.17 11.40 2.25
C ARG A 39 7.21 12.11 3.10
N ARG A 40 7.84 11.37 4.00
CA ARG A 40 8.99 11.87 4.75
C ARG A 40 10.11 12.30 3.79
N GLY A 41 10.92 13.24 4.22
CA GLY A 41 12.00 13.81 3.40
C GLY A 41 11.46 14.86 2.43
N LEU A 42 11.40 16.11 2.91
CA LEU A 42 10.92 17.27 2.14
C LEU A 42 11.96 17.76 1.13
N TYR A 43 13.19 17.28 1.20
CA TYR A 43 14.30 17.70 0.36
C TYR A 43 14.83 16.54 -0.47
N ASP A 44 15.30 16.83 -1.68
CA ASP A 44 16.00 15.87 -2.53
C ASP A 44 17.47 15.68 -2.07
N ALA A 45 18.19 14.77 -2.74
CA ALA A 45 19.60 14.51 -2.43
C ALA A 45 20.53 15.72 -2.65
N ALA A 46 20.10 16.71 -3.43
CA ALA A 46 20.85 17.94 -3.67
C ALA A 46 20.46 19.07 -2.67
N GLY A 47 19.54 18.79 -1.73
CA GLY A 47 19.07 19.73 -0.73
C GLY A 47 17.99 20.69 -1.23
N ASN A 48 17.40 20.47 -2.41
CA ASN A 48 16.31 21.30 -2.90
C ASN A 48 14.99 20.86 -2.28
N PHE A 49 14.13 21.82 -1.97
CA PHE A 49 12.78 21.54 -1.48
C PHE A 49 11.95 20.85 -2.56
N SER A 50 11.62 19.60 -2.31
CA SER A 50 10.96 18.69 -3.28
C SER A 50 9.95 17.76 -2.58
N PRO A 51 8.84 18.32 -2.06
CA PRO A 51 7.82 17.54 -1.37
C PRO A 51 7.15 16.54 -2.31
N ARG A 52 7.00 15.30 -1.85
CA ARG A 52 6.39 14.20 -2.62
C ARG A 52 5.06 13.81 -2.03
N TRP A 53 4.03 13.76 -2.86
CA TRP A 53 2.64 13.60 -2.46
C TRP A 53 2.07 12.24 -2.90
N ASP A 54 1.23 11.68 -2.03
CA ASP A 54 0.41 10.52 -2.33
C ASP A 54 -1.07 10.79 -2.00
N LYS A 55 -1.96 10.00 -2.62
CA LYS A 55 -3.40 10.15 -2.44
C LYS A 55 -4.05 8.78 -2.19
N PRO A 56 -3.75 8.12 -1.05
CA PRO A 56 -4.35 6.85 -0.73
C PRO A 56 -5.88 6.96 -0.62
N LEU A 57 -6.55 5.92 -1.13
CA LEU A 57 -7.97 5.71 -0.92
C LEU A 57 -8.17 5.10 0.46
N ILE A 58 -8.94 5.77 1.31
CA ILE A 58 -9.43 5.27 2.60
C ILE A 58 -10.87 4.80 2.39
N ARG A 59 -11.16 3.53 2.65
CA ARG A 59 -12.49 2.95 2.45
C ARG A 59 -12.87 2.07 3.63
N THR A 60 -14.11 2.16 4.08
CA THR A 60 -14.63 1.36 5.19
C THR A 60 -16.05 0.89 4.93
N LYS A 61 -16.39 -0.30 5.42
CA LYS A 61 -17.75 -0.82 5.57
C LYS A 61 -18.22 -0.75 7.03
N ASP A 62 -17.45 -0.17 7.96
CA ASP A 62 -17.89 0.07 9.32
C ASP A 62 -18.82 1.30 9.35
N PRO A 63 -20.11 1.14 9.70
CA PRO A 63 -21.06 2.24 9.74
C PRO A 63 -20.67 3.38 10.69
N ARG A 64 -19.91 3.07 11.77
CA ARG A 64 -19.44 4.08 12.74
C ARG A 64 -18.38 4.96 12.11
N LEU A 65 -17.42 4.36 11.42
CA LEU A 65 -16.36 5.09 10.71
C LEU A 65 -16.90 5.81 9.48
N ALA A 66 -17.84 5.20 8.75
CA ALA A 66 -18.54 5.85 7.65
C ALA A 66 -19.33 7.09 8.12
N LYS A 67 -20.00 7.00 9.29
CA LYS A 67 -20.67 8.14 9.91
C LYS A 67 -19.66 9.23 10.27
N LYS A 68 -18.51 8.85 10.84
CA LYS A 68 -17.45 9.79 11.22
C LYS A 68 -16.87 10.53 10.02
N MET A 69 -16.80 9.89 8.84
CA MET A 69 -16.35 10.54 7.61
C MET A 69 -17.24 11.72 7.19
N LEU A 70 -18.55 11.72 7.57
CA LEU A 70 -19.46 12.84 7.32
C LEU A 70 -19.20 14.07 8.19
N GLU A 71 -18.42 13.93 9.26
CA GLU A 71 -18.08 15.02 10.19
C GLU A 71 -16.86 15.83 9.69
N PHE A 72 -16.16 15.31 8.69
CA PHE A 72 -14.98 15.94 8.11
C PHE A 72 -15.37 16.89 6.98
N GLU A 73 -14.68 18.00 6.93
CA GLU A 73 -14.85 19.05 5.92
C GLU A 73 -13.65 19.10 4.99
N VAL A 74 -13.85 19.70 3.83
CA VAL A 74 -12.76 19.94 2.88
C VAL A 74 -11.69 20.80 3.54
N ASN A 75 -10.43 20.41 3.37
CA ASN A 75 -9.21 20.92 3.99
C ASN A 75 -8.92 20.43 5.41
N ASP A 76 -9.82 19.68 6.06
CA ASP A 76 -9.48 19.05 7.33
C ASP A 76 -8.22 18.20 7.20
N ILE A 77 -7.37 18.26 8.23
CA ILE A 77 -6.23 17.35 8.42
C ILE A 77 -6.70 16.19 9.28
N ILE A 78 -6.67 15.01 8.68
CA ILE A 78 -7.19 13.78 9.26
C ILE A 78 -6.05 12.83 9.53
N GLU A 79 -6.04 12.24 10.70
CA GLU A 79 -5.21 11.13 11.10
C GLU A 79 -5.98 9.83 10.90
N ALA A 80 -5.43 8.89 10.13
CA ALA A 80 -6.00 7.59 9.85
C ALA A 80 -5.02 6.47 10.21
N LYS A 81 -5.45 5.58 11.12
CA LYS A 81 -4.76 4.32 11.41
C LYS A 81 -5.47 3.23 10.62
N CYS A 82 -4.76 2.55 9.76
CA CYS A 82 -5.34 1.67 8.74
C CYS A 82 -4.63 0.33 8.64
N CYS A 83 -5.25 -0.61 7.93
CA CYS A 83 -4.58 -1.73 7.29
C CYS A 83 -4.78 -1.69 5.78
N ILE A 84 -3.84 -2.28 5.05
CA ILE A 84 -3.94 -2.47 3.60
C ILE A 84 -4.92 -3.59 3.33
N VAL A 85 -5.80 -3.36 2.36
CA VAL A 85 -6.77 -4.35 1.88
C VAL A 85 -6.70 -4.39 0.37
N THR A 86 -6.71 -5.60 -0.18
CA THR A 86 -6.81 -5.85 -1.62
C THR A 86 -8.16 -6.45 -1.96
N HIS A 87 -8.74 -6.00 -3.06
CA HIS A 87 -10.05 -6.49 -3.51
C HIS A 87 -10.08 -6.60 -5.03
N HIS A 88 -10.51 -7.76 -5.55
CA HIS A 88 -10.72 -7.95 -6.97
C HIS A 88 -12.01 -7.25 -7.40
N VAL A 89 -11.92 -6.42 -8.41
CA VAL A 89 -13.04 -5.63 -8.93
C VAL A 89 -13.12 -5.74 -10.44
N LYS A 90 -14.33 -5.66 -10.97
CA LYS A 90 -14.56 -5.50 -12.41
C LYS A 90 -14.72 -4.02 -12.73
N LYS A 91 -13.75 -3.46 -13.42
CA LYS A 91 -13.77 -2.07 -13.88
C LYS A 91 -14.45 -2.00 -15.23
N ILE A 92 -15.45 -1.15 -15.36
CA ILE A 92 -16.07 -0.88 -16.66
C ILE A 92 -15.24 0.18 -17.37
N VAL A 93 -14.73 -0.17 -18.54
CA VAL A 93 -13.99 0.73 -19.43
C VAL A 93 -14.78 0.93 -20.73
N LYS A 94 -14.69 2.14 -21.29
CA LYS A 94 -15.39 2.51 -22.53
C LYS A 94 -14.36 2.64 -23.64
N CYS A 95 -14.59 1.93 -24.74
CA CYS A 95 -13.76 2.07 -25.92
C CYS A 95 -13.92 3.48 -26.51
N PRO A 96 -12.84 4.21 -26.80
CA PRO A 96 -12.92 5.56 -27.35
C PRO A 96 -13.35 5.59 -28.81
N HIS A 97 -13.31 4.46 -29.52
CA HIS A 97 -13.61 4.36 -30.95
C HIS A 97 -15.09 4.02 -31.23
N CYS A 98 -15.61 2.99 -30.55
CA CYS A 98 -16.99 2.52 -30.79
C CYS A 98 -17.91 2.68 -29.57
N GLU A 99 -17.42 3.31 -28.49
CA GLU A 99 -18.15 3.56 -27.25
C GLU A 99 -18.63 2.31 -26.47
N THR A 100 -18.30 1.11 -26.94
CA THR A 100 -18.65 -0.15 -26.28
C THR A 100 -18.08 -0.16 -24.87
N LYS A 101 -18.94 -0.51 -23.90
CA LYS A 101 -18.55 -0.71 -22.49
C LYS A 101 -18.15 -2.16 -22.29
N GLN A 102 -16.99 -2.38 -21.71
CA GLN A 102 -16.45 -3.72 -21.45
C GLN A 102 -15.90 -3.82 -20.03
N ALA A 103 -16.02 -4.99 -19.42
CA ALA A 103 -15.52 -5.24 -18.07
C ALA A 103 -14.05 -5.70 -18.13
N ARG A 104 -13.21 -5.13 -17.30
CA ARG A 104 -11.82 -5.57 -17.11
C ARG A 104 -11.59 -5.91 -15.64
N GLU A 105 -10.99 -7.06 -15.42
CA GLU A 105 -10.58 -7.43 -14.07
C GLU A 105 -9.43 -6.53 -13.60
N SER A 106 -9.53 -6.10 -12.38
CA SER A 106 -8.55 -5.20 -11.75
C SER A 106 -8.45 -5.52 -10.27
N SER A 107 -7.29 -5.28 -9.70
CA SER A 107 -7.10 -5.34 -8.25
C SER A 107 -7.13 -3.92 -7.69
N LEU A 108 -8.07 -3.67 -6.80
CA LEU A 108 -8.16 -2.42 -6.04
C LEU A 108 -7.43 -2.60 -4.72
N VAL A 109 -6.40 -1.81 -4.49
CA VAL A 109 -5.70 -1.72 -3.20
C VAL A 109 -6.14 -0.44 -2.52
N TYR A 110 -6.56 -0.53 -1.25
CA TYR A 110 -7.01 0.61 -0.46
C TYR A 110 -6.68 0.41 1.02
N LEU A 111 -6.80 1.48 1.78
CA LEU A 111 -6.60 1.46 3.22
C LEU A 111 -7.95 1.38 3.92
N THR A 112 -8.12 0.38 4.79
CA THR A 112 -9.30 0.30 5.65
C THR A 112 -8.94 0.84 7.03
N PRO A 113 -9.62 1.91 7.49
CA PRO A 113 -9.31 2.51 8.76
C PRO A 113 -9.82 1.65 9.92
N VAL A 114 -9.04 1.56 10.97
CA VAL A 114 -9.44 1.11 12.31
C VAL A 114 -9.71 2.29 13.21
N SER A 115 -9.14 3.46 12.89
CA SER A 115 -9.38 4.72 13.59
C SER A 115 -9.24 5.89 12.62
N LEU A 116 -10.12 6.88 12.79
CA LEU A 116 -10.07 8.18 12.11
C LEU A 116 -10.16 9.27 13.16
N THR A 117 -9.31 10.29 13.07
CA THR A 117 -9.31 11.41 14.02
C THR A 117 -9.11 12.72 13.27
N LEU A 118 -9.94 13.71 13.56
CA LEU A 118 -9.69 15.08 13.14
C LEU A 118 -8.48 15.62 13.92
N ARG A 119 -7.42 15.98 13.23
CA ARG A 119 -6.21 16.55 13.84
C ARG A 119 -6.27 18.08 13.87
N ASN A 120 -6.61 18.68 12.73
CA ASN A 120 -6.71 20.14 12.57
C ASN A 120 -7.83 20.48 11.59
N ARG A 121 -8.44 21.64 11.78
CA ARG A 121 -9.38 22.27 10.85
C ARG A 121 -8.86 23.64 10.43
N PRO A 122 -7.95 23.68 9.45
CA PRO A 122 -7.34 24.93 9.00
C PRO A 122 -8.28 25.74 8.11
N GLU A 123 -8.08 27.05 8.08
CA GLU A 123 -8.81 27.95 7.18
C GLU A 123 -8.22 27.89 5.76
N GLY A 124 -8.72 26.94 4.96
CA GLY A 124 -8.42 26.82 3.53
C GLY A 124 -7.23 25.91 3.19
N GLU A 125 -7.03 25.72 1.90
CA GLU A 125 -6.09 24.76 1.33
C GLU A 125 -4.62 25.09 1.65
N THR A 126 -4.26 26.37 1.59
CA THR A 126 -2.87 26.80 1.83
C THR A 126 -2.44 26.52 3.27
N ALA A 127 -3.29 26.81 4.25
CA ALA A 127 -3.01 26.55 5.65
C ALA A 127 -2.91 25.03 5.92
N ALA A 128 -3.81 24.24 5.32
CA ALA A 128 -3.76 22.77 5.42
C ALA A 128 -2.47 22.20 4.81
N THR A 129 -2.06 22.69 3.65
CA THR A 129 -0.82 22.28 2.98
C THR A 129 0.41 22.62 3.82
N SER A 130 0.43 23.81 4.44
CA SER A 130 1.53 24.25 5.32
C SER A 130 1.66 23.33 6.54
N ILE A 131 0.55 22.89 7.14
CA ILE A 131 0.57 21.92 8.26
C ILE A 131 1.20 20.59 7.82
N LEU A 132 0.88 20.07 6.63
CA LEU A 132 1.47 18.83 6.14
C LEU A 132 2.94 18.97 5.77
N MET A 133 3.39 20.17 5.39
CA MET A 133 4.79 20.45 5.07
C MET A 133 5.63 20.80 6.31
N ASP A 134 5.03 20.87 7.50
CA ASP A 134 5.79 20.94 8.73
C ASP A 134 6.67 19.69 8.86
N PRO A 135 8.00 19.82 9.11
CA PRO A 135 8.90 18.67 9.15
C PRO A 135 8.46 17.57 10.11
N ASP A 136 7.97 17.92 11.30
CA ASP A 136 7.53 16.94 12.31
C ASP A 136 6.28 16.19 11.85
N VAL A 137 5.40 16.86 11.09
CA VAL A 137 4.20 16.24 10.51
C VAL A 137 4.57 15.40 9.30
N ALA A 138 5.43 15.90 8.42
CA ALA A 138 5.84 15.22 7.20
C ALA A 138 6.54 13.89 7.49
N GLU A 139 7.42 13.85 8.51
CA GLU A 139 8.13 12.61 8.90
C GLU A 139 7.17 11.49 9.32
N MET A 140 5.98 11.83 9.81
CA MET A 140 4.99 10.86 10.30
C MET A 140 3.77 10.71 9.38
N SER A 141 3.72 11.41 8.28
CA SER A 141 2.47 11.53 7.50
C SER A 141 2.09 10.31 6.68
N ASN A 142 3.04 9.46 6.31
CA ASN A 142 2.78 8.29 5.47
C ASN A 142 3.76 7.18 5.85
N ILE A 143 3.35 6.36 6.80
CA ILE A 143 4.16 5.28 7.37
C ILE A 143 3.43 3.95 7.15
N ALA A 144 4.16 2.94 6.71
CA ALA A 144 3.65 1.58 6.55
C ALA A 144 4.61 0.58 7.20
N HIS A 145 4.08 -0.24 8.11
CA HIS A 145 4.76 -1.35 8.74
C HIS A 145 4.03 -2.64 8.40
N VAL A 146 4.66 -3.49 7.59
CA VAL A 146 3.99 -4.66 7.04
C VAL A 146 4.90 -5.89 7.12
N ILE A 147 4.38 -7.00 7.63
CA ILE A 147 5.00 -8.32 7.52
C ILE A 147 4.25 -9.12 6.46
N GLY A 148 4.98 -9.56 5.43
CA GLY A 148 4.40 -10.31 4.33
C GLY A 148 5.35 -11.35 3.76
N ARG A 149 4.77 -12.32 3.05
CA ARG A 149 5.51 -13.38 2.37
C ARG A 149 5.42 -13.18 0.85
N VAL A 150 6.56 -13.19 0.17
CA VAL A 150 6.61 -13.11 -1.30
C VAL A 150 5.79 -14.26 -1.89
N CYS A 151 4.76 -13.95 -2.68
CA CYS A 151 3.75 -14.93 -3.09
C CYS A 151 3.54 -15.04 -4.61
N ASN A 152 4.06 -14.14 -5.43
CA ASN A 152 3.88 -14.23 -6.87
C ASN A 152 4.73 -15.37 -7.47
N GLU A 153 4.11 -16.16 -8.37
CA GLU A 153 4.70 -17.35 -8.98
C GLU A 153 5.99 -17.04 -9.76
N GLU A 154 6.05 -15.90 -10.41
CA GLU A 154 7.23 -15.44 -11.15
C GLU A 154 8.35 -14.89 -10.24
N GLY A 155 8.14 -14.90 -8.92
CA GLY A 155 9.08 -14.35 -7.95
C GLY A 155 9.23 -12.84 -8.06
N VAL A 156 10.42 -12.34 -7.75
CA VAL A 156 10.73 -10.90 -7.78
C VAL A 156 11.20 -10.50 -9.17
N LYS A 157 10.55 -9.50 -9.78
CA LYS A 157 10.97 -8.96 -11.07
C LYS A 157 11.91 -7.78 -10.88
N TYR A 158 13.07 -7.85 -11.51
CA TYR A 158 14.08 -6.80 -11.45
C TYR A 158 14.17 -6.07 -12.79
N THR A 159 14.18 -4.75 -12.75
CA THR A 159 14.37 -3.87 -13.90
C THR A 159 15.23 -2.70 -13.48
N ASN A 160 15.76 -1.95 -14.43
CA ASN A 160 16.39 -0.66 -14.13
C ASN A 160 15.39 0.46 -14.42
N ASP A 161 15.43 1.52 -13.62
CA ASP A 161 14.70 2.75 -13.92
C ASP A 161 15.43 3.54 -15.04
N ASN A 162 14.85 4.67 -15.45
CA ASN A 162 15.43 5.51 -16.50
C ASN A 162 16.78 6.14 -16.13
N ALA A 163 17.12 6.17 -14.84
CA ALA A 163 18.39 6.65 -14.32
C ALA A 163 19.41 5.51 -14.12
N GLY A 164 19.03 4.26 -14.44
CA GLY A 164 19.87 3.08 -14.30
C GLY A 164 19.86 2.46 -12.90
N HIS A 165 19.02 2.95 -11.97
CA HIS A 165 18.92 2.33 -10.65
C HIS A 165 18.07 1.07 -10.71
N THR A 166 18.48 0.06 -9.93
CA THR A 166 17.70 -1.17 -9.77
C THR A 166 16.32 -0.88 -9.20
N LYS A 167 15.33 -1.50 -9.79
CA LYS A 167 13.94 -1.52 -9.33
C LYS A 167 13.51 -2.98 -9.17
N ALA A 168 13.00 -3.34 -8.00
CA ALA A 168 12.39 -4.64 -7.78
C ALA A 168 10.87 -4.48 -7.63
N ASN A 169 10.11 -5.42 -8.20
CA ASN A 169 8.66 -5.45 -8.15
C ASN A 169 8.19 -6.86 -7.79
N TYR A 170 7.46 -6.99 -6.70
CA TYR A 170 6.96 -8.27 -6.20
C TYR A 170 5.66 -8.09 -5.43
N GLN A 171 4.93 -9.18 -5.26
CA GLN A 171 3.69 -9.22 -4.50
C GLN A 171 3.92 -10.00 -3.20
N ILE A 172 3.32 -9.53 -2.12
CA ILE A 172 3.40 -10.18 -0.82
C ILE A 172 2.01 -10.56 -0.32
N ALA A 173 1.92 -11.71 0.33
CA ALA A 173 0.74 -12.13 1.09
C ALA A 173 0.85 -11.58 2.51
N VAL A 174 -0.10 -10.74 2.90
CA VAL A 174 -0.14 -10.04 4.20
C VAL A 174 -1.37 -10.46 4.97
N ASN A 175 -1.19 -10.91 6.20
CA ASN A 175 -2.31 -11.20 7.08
C ASN A 175 -2.81 -9.92 7.77
N ARG A 176 -4.14 -9.78 7.90
CA ARG A 176 -4.72 -8.67 8.66
C ARG A 176 -4.46 -8.83 10.15
N LYS A 177 -3.91 -7.78 10.76
CA LYS A 177 -3.68 -7.70 12.21
C LYS A 177 -4.98 -7.38 12.96
N PHE A 178 -5.79 -6.51 12.37
CA PHE A 178 -7.02 -6.02 12.97
C PHE A 178 -8.26 -6.70 12.37
N MET A 179 -9.29 -6.84 13.19
CA MET A 179 -10.62 -7.22 12.69
C MET A 179 -11.21 -6.00 11.98
N VAL A 180 -11.33 -6.08 10.68
CA VAL A 180 -11.92 -5.03 9.85
C VAL A 180 -13.39 -5.37 9.62
N TYR A 181 -14.27 -4.41 9.90
CA TYR A 181 -15.72 -4.59 9.71
C TYR A 181 -16.02 -4.97 8.25
N GLY A 182 -16.94 -5.90 8.04
CA GLY A 182 -17.25 -6.47 6.74
C GLY A 182 -16.51 -7.78 6.44
N SER A 183 -15.25 -7.91 6.80
CA SER A 183 -14.50 -9.15 6.63
C SER A 183 -14.92 -10.25 7.63
N THR A 184 -15.48 -9.85 8.79
CA THR A 184 -15.94 -10.77 9.84
C THR A 184 -17.41 -11.11 9.69
N MET A 185 -18.24 -10.15 9.26
CA MET A 185 -19.67 -10.38 9.06
C MET A 185 -19.94 -11.27 7.85
N ASP A 186 -19.18 -11.11 6.77
CA ASP A 186 -19.25 -11.99 5.60
C ASP A 186 -18.88 -13.45 5.96
N ARG A 187 -18.08 -13.65 7.01
CA ARG A 187 -17.69 -15.01 7.52
C ARG A 187 -18.73 -15.67 8.41
N LEU A 188 -19.55 -14.89 9.08
CA LEU A 188 -20.63 -15.44 9.93
C LEU A 188 -21.84 -15.86 9.10
N SER A 189 -21.95 -15.38 7.86
CA SER A 189 -23.06 -15.69 6.96
C SER A 189 -22.79 -16.87 6.02
N THR A 190 -21.53 -17.32 5.88
CA THR A 190 -21.16 -18.44 5.00
C THR A 190 -20.32 -19.45 5.78
N ASN A 191 -20.92 -20.62 6.00
CA ASN A 191 -20.33 -21.68 6.82
C ASN A 191 -19.07 -22.37 6.26
N GLU A 192 -18.50 -21.96 5.13
CA GLU A 192 -17.43 -22.71 4.45
C GLU A 192 -16.40 -21.88 3.68
N GLU A 193 -16.22 -20.60 3.89
CA GLU A 193 -15.21 -19.87 3.13
C GLU A 193 -13.84 -19.90 3.79
N THR A 194 -13.05 -20.72 3.24
CA THR A 194 -11.62 -20.92 3.02
C THR A 194 -10.66 -19.88 3.61
N GLN A 195 -9.51 -20.35 4.05
CA GLN A 195 -8.35 -19.58 4.55
C GLN A 195 -7.86 -18.48 3.58
N GLU A 196 -8.29 -18.49 2.32
CA GLU A 196 -7.91 -17.54 1.28
C GLU A 196 -8.38 -16.11 1.55
N ASP A 197 -9.50 -15.91 2.24
CA ASP A 197 -10.03 -14.58 2.57
C ASP A 197 -9.30 -13.86 3.72
N ARG A 198 -8.22 -14.40 4.23
CA ARG A 198 -7.47 -13.84 5.36
C ARG A 198 -6.24 -13.05 4.96
N ALA A 199 -5.80 -13.16 3.73
CA ALA A 199 -4.62 -12.49 3.22
C ALA A 199 -4.98 -11.40 2.21
N ASP A 200 -4.25 -10.31 2.27
CA ASP A 200 -4.23 -9.26 1.27
C ASP A 200 -2.94 -9.37 0.46
N TYR A 201 -2.98 -8.93 -0.80
CA TYR A 201 -1.90 -9.14 -1.76
C TYR A 201 -1.42 -7.82 -2.37
N PRO A 202 -0.87 -6.90 -1.56
CA PRO A 202 -0.34 -5.66 -2.09
C PRO A 202 0.94 -5.89 -2.90
N TRP A 203 1.14 -5.03 -3.91
CA TRP A 203 2.40 -4.93 -4.62
C TRP A 203 3.42 -4.12 -3.81
N VAL A 204 4.67 -4.55 -3.88
CA VAL A 204 5.84 -3.86 -3.33
C VAL A 204 6.73 -3.43 -4.47
N VAL A 205 7.20 -2.20 -4.42
CA VAL A 205 8.17 -1.66 -5.36
C VAL A 205 9.31 -1.02 -4.61
N SER A 206 10.47 -1.63 -4.64
CA SER A 206 11.70 -1.10 -4.05
C SER A 206 12.62 -0.51 -5.11
N TYR A 207 13.48 0.41 -4.70
CA TYR A 207 14.39 1.14 -5.57
C TYR A 207 15.80 1.19 -5.00
N GLY A 208 16.80 1.33 -5.88
CA GLY A 208 18.21 1.53 -5.54
C GLY A 208 18.75 0.45 -4.60
N LYS A 209 19.42 0.86 -3.52
CA LYS A 209 20.04 -0.08 -2.58
C LYS A 209 19.08 -1.12 -2.01
N VAL A 210 17.86 -0.73 -1.66
CA VAL A 210 16.85 -1.69 -1.15
C VAL A 210 16.52 -2.74 -2.21
N ALA A 211 16.36 -2.34 -3.48
CA ALA A 211 16.12 -3.28 -4.57
C ALA A 211 17.34 -4.17 -4.85
N ASP A 212 18.56 -3.66 -4.68
CA ASP A 212 19.78 -4.45 -4.82
C ASP A 212 19.91 -5.50 -3.71
N ASP A 213 19.51 -5.17 -2.49
CA ASP A 213 19.47 -6.10 -1.36
C ASP A 213 18.33 -7.10 -1.52
N ASP A 214 17.14 -6.68 -1.96
CA ASP A 214 16.04 -7.56 -2.35
C ASP A 214 16.49 -8.60 -3.39
N LYS A 215 17.25 -8.18 -4.39
CA LYS A 215 17.78 -9.06 -5.44
C LYS A 215 18.68 -10.17 -4.91
N LYS A 216 19.42 -9.90 -3.85
CA LYS A 216 20.32 -10.90 -3.23
C LYS A 216 19.57 -11.84 -2.30
N GLN A 217 18.53 -11.33 -1.62
CA GLN A 217 17.91 -11.99 -0.47
C GLN A 217 16.57 -12.67 -0.80
N LEU A 218 15.74 -12.06 -1.66
CA LEU A 218 14.36 -12.49 -1.86
C LEU A 218 14.23 -13.61 -2.89
N VAL A 219 13.49 -14.62 -2.49
CA VAL A 219 12.95 -15.68 -3.36
C VAL A 219 11.45 -15.84 -3.09
N GLN A 220 10.74 -16.58 -3.91
CA GLN A 220 9.35 -16.94 -3.63
C GLN A 220 9.25 -17.63 -2.24
N GLY A 221 8.31 -17.19 -1.43
CA GLY A 221 8.12 -17.69 -0.07
C GLY A 221 8.93 -16.96 1.00
N SER A 222 9.86 -16.05 0.65
CA SER A 222 10.59 -15.24 1.62
C SER A 222 9.64 -14.42 2.48
N LEU A 223 9.85 -14.43 3.79
CA LEU A 223 9.14 -13.61 4.76
C LEU A 223 9.98 -12.37 5.06
N LEU A 224 9.36 -11.19 4.97
CA LEU A 224 10.05 -9.93 5.24
C LEU A 224 9.17 -8.98 6.06
N TYR A 225 9.83 -8.10 6.81
CA TYR A 225 9.23 -6.92 7.40
C TYR A 225 9.61 -5.70 6.57
N ILE A 226 8.60 -4.90 6.23
CA ILE A 226 8.74 -3.66 5.45
C ILE A 226 8.50 -2.48 6.38
N ASP A 227 9.49 -1.60 6.49
CA ASP A 227 9.34 -0.22 6.94
C ASP A 227 9.34 0.68 5.72
N GLY A 228 8.22 1.35 5.45
CA GLY A 228 8.05 2.12 4.22
C GLY A 228 6.84 3.04 4.24
N TYR A 229 6.29 3.26 3.07
CA TYR A 229 5.12 4.10 2.86
C TYR A 229 4.21 3.53 1.75
N VAL A 230 2.98 4.03 1.67
CA VAL A 230 2.11 3.74 0.54
C VAL A 230 2.34 4.77 -0.56
N HIS A 231 2.61 4.28 -1.76
CA HIS A 231 2.78 5.09 -2.95
C HIS A 231 1.59 4.95 -3.86
N THR A 232 1.08 6.08 -4.33
CA THR A 232 -0.04 6.14 -5.27
C THR A 232 0.42 6.68 -6.61
N GLN A 233 0.05 5.99 -7.68
CA GLN A 233 0.35 6.44 -9.03
C GLN A 233 -0.82 6.19 -9.97
N THR A 234 -0.91 7.02 -11.01
CA THR A 234 -1.81 6.80 -12.14
C THR A 234 -1.00 6.27 -13.32
N TYR A 235 -1.44 5.20 -13.93
CA TYR A 235 -0.82 4.62 -15.11
C TYR A 235 -1.88 4.31 -16.16
N LYS A 236 -1.45 4.11 -17.40
CA LYS A 236 -2.31 3.67 -18.48
C LYS A 236 -2.14 2.18 -18.69
N GLN A 237 -3.26 1.48 -18.74
CA GLN A 237 -3.30 0.06 -19.09
C GLN A 237 -3.88 -0.11 -20.47
N LYS A 238 -3.23 -0.93 -21.30
CA LYS A 238 -3.67 -1.26 -22.63
C LYS A 238 -4.70 -2.37 -22.61
N THR A 239 -5.66 -2.29 -23.49
CA THR A 239 -6.67 -3.33 -23.74
C THR A 239 -7.15 -3.29 -25.17
N ILE A 240 -7.73 -4.41 -25.63
CA ILE A 240 -8.36 -4.51 -26.95
C ILE A 240 -9.87 -4.41 -26.75
N CYS A 241 -10.55 -3.76 -27.67
CA CYS A 241 -12.01 -3.66 -27.66
C CYS A 241 -12.64 -5.03 -27.90
N ASP A 242 -13.62 -5.42 -27.08
CA ASP A 242 -14.33 -6.70 -27.18
C ASP A 242 -15.36 -6.71 -28.32
N ASN A 243 -15.65 -5.57 -28.96
CA ASN A 243 -16.53 -5.49 -30.13
C ASN A 243 -15.80 -6.04 -31.34
N GLU A 244 -16.35 -7.09 -31.93
CA GLU A 244 -15.81 -7.79 -33.10
C GLU A 244 -15.57 -6.89 -34.30
N ASP A 245 -16.43 -5.87 -34.50
CA ASP A 245 -16.31 -4.90 -35.58
C ASP A 245 -15.27 -3.82 -35.34
N CYS A 246 -14.77 -3.69 -34.09
CA CYS A 246 -13.84 -2.63 -33.70
C CYS A 246 -12.42 -3.14 -33.49
N GLN A 247 -12.23 -4.09 -32.56
CA GLN A 247 -10.97 -4.73 -32.16
C GLN A 247 -9.77 -3.78 -31.98
N MET A 248 -10.01 -2.48 -31.78
CA MET A 248 -8.96 -1.49 -31.62
C MET A 248 -8.32 -1.58 -30.25
N GLU A 249 -6.98 -1.46 -30.21
CA GLU A 249 -6.23 -1.31 -28.97
C GLU A 249 -6.38 0.12 -28.43
N PHE A 250 -6.61 0.28 -27.15
CA PHE A 250 -6.69 1.58 -26.48
C PHE A 250 -6.19 1.54 -25.05
N ASP A 251 -5.79 2.71 -24.58
CA ASP A 251 -5.33 2.92 -23.22
C ASP A 251 -6.46 3.41 -22.32
N TYR A 252 -6.52 2.93 -21.08
CA TYR A 252 -7.40 3.48 -20.06
C TYR A 252 -6.66 3.77 -18.75
N PRO A 253 -7.04 4.82 -18.01
CA PRO A 253 -6.34 5.20 -16.80
C PRO A 253 -6.65 4.21 -15.66
N CYS A 254 -5.60 3.78 -14.98
CA CYS A 254 -5.66 2.99 -13.76
C CYS A 254 -4.94 3.72 -12.63
N GLN A 255 -5.42 3.51 -11.40
CA GLN A 255 -4.72 3.94 -10.20
C GLN A 255 -4.14 2.70 -9.53
N ALA A 256 -2.89 2.79 -9.12
CA ALA A 256 -2.25 1.82 -8.26
C ALA A 256 -1.92 2.45 -6.92
N MET A 257 -2.08 1.67 -5.86
CA MET A 257 -1.49 1.92 -4.56
C MET A 257 -0.59 0.73 -4.24
N GLN A 258 0.66 1.01 -3.93
CA GLN A 258 1.70 0.01 -3.67
C GLN A 258 2.50 0.38 -2.43
N LEU A 259 3.13 -0.61 -1.83
CA LEU A 259 4.11 -0.39 -0.77
C LEU A 259 5.46 -0.02 -1.40
N THR A 260 6.13 0.95 -0.81
CA THR A 260 7.50 1.31 -1.18
C THR A 260 8.35 1.33 0.08
N PRO A 261 9.29 0.40 0.23
CA PRO A 261 10.12 0.32 1.42
C PRO A 261 11.18 1.43 1.46
N TYR A 262 11.40 1.97 2.65
CA TYR A 262 12.62 2.66 3.03
C TYR A 262 13.69 1.64 3.42
N SER A 263 13.26 0.56 4.10
CA SER A 263 14.11 -0.58 4.44
C SER A 263 13.29 -1.87 4.52
N ASN A 264 13.94 -3.00 4.27
CA ASN A 264 13.41 -4.33 4.47
C ASN A 264 14.26 -5.09 5.49
N GLU A 265 13.61 -5.84 6.38
CA GLU A 265 14.26 -6.86 7.20
C GLU A 265 13.85 -8.24 6.71
N TYR A 266 14.82 -9.07 6.39
CA TYR A 266 14.62 -10.41 5.83
C TYR A 266 14.55 -11.41 6.98
N LEU A 267 13.36 -11.98 7.23
CA LEU A 267 13.06 -12.74 8.44
C LEU A 267 13.22 -14.24 8.26
N GLU A 268 12.70 -14.82 7.15
CA GLU A 268 12.65 -16.27 6.94
C GLU A 268 12.60 -16.62 5.45
N GLY A 269 13.19 -17.74 5.07
CA GLY A 269 13.13 -18.26 3.70
C GLY A 269 13.87 -17.38 2.68
N CYS A 270 14.76 -16.51 3.15
CA CYS A 270 15.58 -15.65 2.32
C CYS A 270 16.94 -16.30 2.06
N ASN A 271 17.60 -15.90 0.96
CA ASN A 271 18.99 -16.29 0.73
C ASN A 271 19.86 -15.54 1.73
N LEU A 272 20.32 -16.24 2.77
CA LEU A 272 21.31 -15.67 3.68
C LEU A 272 22.60 -15.44 2.89
N VAL A 273 22.99 -14.20 2.76
CA VAL A 273 24.25 -13.85 2.12
C VAL A 273 25.39 -14.49 2.90
N GLU A 274 26.40 -15.00 2.21
CA GLU A 274 27.64 -15.62 2.74
C GLU A 274 28.34 -14.84 3.87
N SER A 275 28.02 -13.57 4.07
CA SER A 275 28.56 -12.75 5.15
C SER A 275 28.28 -13.27 6.57
N VAL A 276 27.17 -13.99 6.79
CA VAL A 276 26.87 -14.60 8.10
C VAL A 276 27.62 -15.94 8.26
N ARG A 277 27.86 -16.68 7.18
CA ARG A 277 28.70 -17.87 7.21
C ARG A 277 30.15 -17.50 7.56
N ASN A 278 30.69 -16.46 6.93
CA ASN A 278 32.04 -15.97 7.22
C ASN A 278 32.21 -15.43 8.66
N LEU A 279 31.14 -14.95 9.30
CA LEU A 279 31.22 -14.56 10.72
C LEU A 279 31.24 -15.79 11.64
N ASN A 280 30.43 -16.79 11.35
CA ASN A 280 30.40 -18.03 12.14
C ASN A 280 31.69 -18.84 11.97
N ASP A 281 32.26 -18.86 10.75
CA ASP A 281 33.53 -19.53 10.48
C ASP A 281 34.70 -18.80 11.20
N ARG A 282 34.70 -17.45 11.27
CA ARG A 282 35.70 -16.68 12.03
C ARG A 282 35.59 -16.88 13.53
N VAL A 283 34.35 -16.97 14.07
CA VAL A 283 34.14 -17.22 15.49
C VAL A 283 34.55 -18.63 15.89
N SER A 284 34.40 -19.63 14.98
CA SER A 284 34.86 -21.00 15.24
C SER A 284 36.40 -21.12 15.18
N ASP A 285 37.07 -20.36 14.33
CA ASP A 285 38.53 -20.34 14.25
C ASP A 285 39.18 -19.64 15.46
N GLU A 286 38.59 -18.52 15.93
CA GLU A 286 39.08 -17.83 17.13
C GLU A 286 38.88 -18.62 18.42
N THR A 287 37.86 -19.51 18.50
CA THR A 287 37.65 -20.38 19.66
C THR A 287 38.60 -21.60 19.67
N MET A 288 39.12 -22.00 18.55
CA MET A 288 40.15 -23.10 18.48
C MET A 288 41.56 -22.66 18.87
N GLU A 289 41.90 -21.36 18.76
CA GLU A 289 43.21 -20.84 19.18
C GLU A 289 43.32 -20.57 20.70
N LEU A 290 42.21 -20.53 21.44
CA LEU A 290 42.23 -20.28 22.87
C LEU A 290 42.32 -21.52 23.76
N ASP A 291 42.18 -22.73 23.20
CA ASP A 291 42.31 -23.99 23.92
C ASP A 291 43.67 -24.70 23.76
N GLY A 292 44.67 -23.97 23.28
CA GLY A 292 46.03 -24.47 22.93
C GLY A 292 47.18 -23.93 23.78
N GLU A 293 46.95 -23.37 25.03
CA GLU A 293 48.03 -23.05 25.97
C GLU A 293 47.84 -23.75 27.34
#